data_2c356f77ac9cc8c78c5da3e3f2ff60e3
#
_entry.id   2c356f77ac9cc8c78c5da3e3f2ff60e3
#
_cell.length_a   1.000
_cell.length_b   1.000
_cell.length_c   1.000
_cell.angle_alpha   90.00
_cell.angle_beta   90.00
_cell.angle_gamma   90.00
#
_symmetry.space_group_name_H-M   'P 1'
#
loop_
_entity.id
_entity.type
_entity.pdbx_description
1 polymer ?
#
loop_
_entity_poly.entity_id
_entity_poly.type
_entity_poly.pdbx_seq_one_letter_code
_entity_poly.pdbx_strand_id
1 'polypeptide(L)'
;MPEGEYLLVKNKIERIDDHGVNLTDERSSLKQKPNRKLLGFVKFHLWAYQYGKKGLGIRKKQPWLRKLAENVGEAPVLIDTNKMNLSSTKLSDYYFSKGFLNNTVNYRITPRKIFKKRAIVTYDVELKKYTVISSLVYNSASKEISDLLKQVTNDPKLKKEQRIDFDKIEDERSRITELLRNNGYFYFNNSFVDFQIDTNQSKQSADVVVNIRNNKNLNPHYQQTINSVTVLIGDSIFTDTLIYDRLEFLEGDYKIKPSVLAKNII
;
A
#
# COMPACT_ATOMS: atom_id res chain seq x y z
N MET A 1 -32.51 -7.30 20.06
CA MET A 1 -31.62 -8.04 19.11
C MET A 1 -32.31 -9.36 18.85
N PRO A 2 -32.46 -9.77 17.61
CA PRO A 2 -32.92 -11.10 17.24
C PRO A 2 -32.10 -12.19 17.92
N GLU A 3 -32.69 -13.39 18.08
CA GLU A 3 -31.97 -14.55 18.59
C GLU A 3 -30.81 -14.91 17.62
N GLY A 4 -29.61 -15.14 18.15
CA GLY A 4 -28.43 -15.48 17.35
C GLY A 4 -27.55 -14.29 16.94
N GLU A 5 -27.97 -13.03 17.10
CA GLU A 5 -27.14 -11.85 16.77
C GLU A 5 -26.30 -11.38 17.97
N TYR A 6 -25.01 -11.25 17.74
CA TYR A 6 -24.07 -10.74 18.74
C TYR A 6 -23.54 -9.37 18.35
N LEU A 7 -23.44 -8.46 19.34
CA LEU A 7 -22.72 -7.20 19.21
C LEU A 7 -21.20 -7.49 19.21
N LEU A 8 -20.53 -7.04 18.19
CA LEU A 8 -19.05 -7.13 18.10
C LEU A 8 -18.41 -6.22 19.15
N VAL A 9 -17.65 -6.80 20.07
CA VAL A 9 -16.94 -6.06 21.12
C VAL A 9 -15.51 -5.78 20.77
N LYS A 10 -14.82 -6.77 20.19
CA LYS A 10 -13.38 -6.73 19.90
C LYS A 10 -13.07 -7.75 18.82
N ASN A 11 -12.14 -7.41 17.94
CA ASN A 11 -11.40 -8.37 17.11
C ASN A 11 -10.07 -8.68 17.80
N LYS A 12 -9.67 -9.94 17.79
CA LYS A 12 -8.34 -10.44 18.16
C LYS A 12 -7.74 -11.14 16.95
N ILE A 13 -6.44 -11.03 16.80
CA ILE A 13 -5.63 -11.84 15.89
C ILE A 13 -4.69 -12.62 16.80
N GLU A 14 -4.77 -13.93 16.75
CA GLU A 14 -3.94 -14.86 17.53
C GLU A 14 -3.11 -15.68 16.56
N ARG A 15 -1.80 -15.46 16.56
CA ARG A 15 -0.85 -16.22 15.76
C ARG A 15 -0.36 -17.41 16.59
N ILE A 16 -0.48 -18.60 16.04
CA ILE A 16 -0.06 -19.85 16.70
C ILE A 16 1.48 -19.92 16.68
N ASP A 17 2.07 -19.47 15.58
CA ASP A 17 3.51 -19.42 15.34
C ASP A 17 3.91 -17.95 15.01
N ASP A 18 4.86 -17.44 15.78
CA ASP A 18 5.37 -16.08 15.60
C ASP A 18 6.86 -16.14 15.24
N HIS A 19 7.18 -16.32 13.98
CA HIS A 19 8.56 -16.47 13.49
C HIS A 19 9.45 -15.22 13.70
N GLY A 20 9.18 -14.42 14.73
CA GLY A 20 9.92 -13.19 15.05
C GLY A 20 9.76 -12.09 14.00
N VAL A 21 8.75 -12.19 13.16
CA VAL A 21 8.51 -11.23 12.08
C VAL A 21 7.60 -10.12 12.58
N ASN A 22 8.07 -8.88 12.46
CA ASN A 22 7.25 -7.72 12.75
C ASN A 22 6.22 -7.53 11.62
N LEU A 23 4.94 -7.74 11.94
CA LEU A 23 3.80 -7.62 11.04
C LEU A 23 2.90 -6.50 11.57
N THR A 24 3.05 -5.29 11.03
CA THR A 24 2.47 -4.07 11.61
C THR A 24 1.03 -3.81 11.19
N ASP A 25 0.66 -4.11 9.95
CA ASP A 25 -0.61 -3.65 9.36
C ASP A 25 -1.72 -4.70 9.23
N GLU A 26 -1.57 -5.85 9.88
CA GLU A 26 -2.53 -6.96 9.81
C GLU A 26 -3.97 -6.53 10.17
N ARG A 27 -4.11 -5.56 11.10
CA ARG A 27 -5.43 -5.05 11.53
C ARG A 27 -6.16 -4.26 10.46
N SER A 28 -5.45 -3.72 9.47
CA SER A 28 -6.07 -3.01 8.33
C SER A 28 -6.89 -3.95 7.45
N SER A 29 -6.54 -5.24 7.44
CA SER A 29 -7.24 -6.29 6.69
C SER A 29 -8.65 -6.59 7.22
N LEU A 30 -8.95 -6.20 8.47
CA LEU A 30 -10.23 -6.48 9.09
C LEU A 30 -11.35 -5.59 8.52
N LYS A 31 -12.36 -6.20 7.91
CA LYS A 31 -13.49 -5.51 7.26
C LYS A 31 -14.56 -5.04 8.21
N GLN A 32 -14.62 -5.60 9.41
CA GLN A 32 -15.56 -5.17 10.43
C GLN A 32 -14.81 -4.72 11.68
N LYS A 33 -15.05 -3.47 12.08
CA LYS A 33 -14.47 -2.89 13.29
C LYS A 33 -15.56 -2.72 14.36
N PRO A 34 -15.26 -2.99 15.65
CA PRO A 34 -16.23 -2.74 16.72
C PRO A 34 -16.51 -1.25 16.86
N ASN A 35 -17.66 -0.90 17.45
CA ASN A 35 -18.00 0.48 17.77
C ASN A 35 -16.88 1.18 18.54
N ARG A 36 -16.66 2.46 18.24
CA ARG A 36 -15.63 3.29 18.88
C ARG A 36 -15.83 3.38 20.39
N LYS A 37 -14.73 3.47 21.11
CA LYS A 37 -14.70 3.68 22.55
C LYS A 37 -14.16 5.06 22.85
N LEU A 38 -14.84 5.81 23.72
CA LEU A 38 -14.31 7.04 24.28
C LEU A 38 -13.46 6.67 25.51
N LEU A 39 -12.27 7.27 25.66
CA LEU A 39 -11.32 6.97 26.74
C LEU A 39 -10.96 5.47 26.90
N GLY A 40 -11.03 4.70 25.80
CA GLY A 40 -10.64 3.27 25.78
C GLY A 40 -11.66 2.29 26.38
N PHE A 41 -12.59 2.71 27.22
CA PHE A 41 -13.54 1.82 27.91
C PHE A 41 -15.01 2.15 27.71
N VAL A 42 -15.38 3.41 27.51
CA VAL A 42 -16.79 3.85 27.38
C VAL A 42 -17.21 3.79 25.91
N LYS A 43 -18.27 3.01 25.62
CA LYS A 43 -18.94 3.00 24.29
C LYS A 43 -19.96 4.13 24.18
N PHE A 44 -19.49 5.39 24.32
CA PHE A 44 -20.34 6.59 24.33
C PHE A 44 -21.17 6.71 23.06
N HIS A 45 -20.59 6.49 21.89
CA HIS A 45 -21.29 6.57 20.60
C HIS A 45 -22.45 5.56 20.50
N LEU A 46 -22.25 4.33 20.98
CA LEU A 46 -23.31 3.31 21.02
C LEU A 46 -24.39 3.67 22.03
N TRP A 47 -24.01 4.22 23.18
CA TRP A 47 -24.96 4.72 24.19
C TRP A 47 -25.78 5.89 23.64
N ALA A 48 -25.15 6.88 22.98
CA ALA A 48 -25.82 8.02 22.37
C ALA A 48 -26.84 7.56 21.31
N TYR A 49 -26.50 6.60 20.47
CA TYR A 49 -27.43 6.02 19.51
C TYR A 49 -28.64 5.32 20.17
N GLN A 50 -28.41 4.49 21.18
CA GLN A 50 -29.49 3.77 21.89
C GLN A 50 -30.39 4.72 22.62
N TYR A 51 -29.83 5.78 23.23
CA TYR A 51 -30.60 6.78 23.97
C TYR A 51 -31.45 7.62 23.02
N GLY A 52 -30.92 8.00 21.88
CA GLY A 52 -31.66 8.70 20.83
C GLY A 52 -32.82 7.89 20.27
N LYS A 53 -32.64 6.58 20.00
CA LYS A 53 -33.73 5.69 19.56
C LYS A 53 -34.81 5.47 20.62
N LYS A 54 -34.44 5.29 21.88
CA LYS A 54 -35.38 5.14 22.98
C LYS A 54 -36.10 6.46 23.32
N GLY A 55 -35.40 7.60 23.15
CA GLY A 55 -35.97 8.93 23.39
C GLY A 55 -37.09 9.32 22.40
N LEU A 56 -37.11 8.69 21.22
CA LEU A 56 -38.22 8.89 20.25
C LEU A 56 -39.60 8.44 20.78
N GLY A 57 -39.63 7.55 21.80
CA GLY A 57 -40.89 7.08 22.41
C GLY A 57 -41.30 7.83 23.69
N ILE A 58 -40.38 8.49 24.39
CA ILE A 58 -40.63 8.94 25.76
C ILE A 58 -40.53 10.47 25.95
N ARG A 59 -39.80 11.22 25.12
CA ARG A 59 -39.62 12.67 25.33
C ARG A 59 -39.53 13.47 24.03
N LYS A 60 -40.64 13.97 23.56
CA LYS A 60 -40.72 15.05 22.54
C LYS A 60 -39.99 16.35 22.94
N LYS A 61 -39.47 16.46 24.18
CA LYS A 61 -39.04 17.73 24.80
C LYS A 61 -37.53 18.01 24.83
N GLN A 62 -36.65 17.18 24.24
CA GLN A 62 -35.20 17.48 24.27
C GLN A 62 -34.57 17.33 22.90
N PRO A 63 -34.67 18.33 22.02
CA PRO A 63 -34.17 18.30 20.64
C PRO A 63 -32.62 18.19 20.56
N TRP A 64 -31.90 18.60 21.59
CA TRP A 64 -30.46 18.54 21.66
C TRP A 64 -29.94 17.09 21.80
N LEU A 65 -30.63 16.25 22.56
CA LEU A 65 -30.25 14.82 22.69
C LEU A 65 -30.46 14.06 21.40
N ARG A 66 -31.46 14.43 20.62
CA ARG A 66 -31.69 13.86 19.29
C ARG A 66 -30.59 14.25 18.35
N LYS A 67 -30.19 15.54 18.31
CA LYS A 67 -29.06 16.03 17.53
C LYS A 67 -27.74 15.36 17.93
N LEU A 68 -27.55 15.14 19.25
CA LEU A 68 -26.35 14.43 19.74
C LEU A 68 -26.33 12.97 19.25
N ALA A 69 -27.48 12.29 19.28
CA ALA A 69 -27.56 10.91 18.79
C ALA A 69 -27.42 10.80 17.29
N GLU A 70 -27.92 11.76 16.52
CA GLU A 70 -27.80 11.83 15.07
C GLU A 70 -26.36 12.16 14.63
N ASN A 71 -25.67 13.07 15.33
CA ASN A 71 -24.33 13.54 14.95
C ASN A 71 -23.19 12.65 15.50
N VAL A 72 -23.38 12.03 16.66
CA VAL A 72 -22.31 11.33 17.40
C VAL A 72 -22.63 9.85 17.61
N GLY A 73 -23.91 9.45 17.47
CA GLY A 73 -24.35 8.08 17.70
C GLY A 73 -23.87 7.11 16.62
N GLU A 74 -23.30 5.97 17.02
CA GLU A 74 -22.99 4.86 16.12
C GLU A 74 -23.98 3.72 16.30
N ALA A 75 -24.56 3.23 15.21
CA ALA A 75 -25.39 2.01 15.24
C ALA A 75 -24.59 0.82 15.80
N PRO A 76 -25.26 -0.11 16.53
CA PRO A 76 -24.57 -1.28 17.04
C PRO A 76 -24.01 -2.12 15.89
N VAL A 77 -22.72 -2.42 15.95
CA VAL A 77 -22.07 -3.28 14.98
C VAL A 77 -22.33 -4.74 15.37
N LEU A 78 -23.28 -5.36 14.68
CA LEU A 78 -23.58 -6.78 14.83
C LEU A 78 -22.58 -7.61 14.06
N ILE A 79 -22.27 -8.81 14.55
CA ILE A 79 -21.35 -9.74 13.86
C ILE A 79 -21.99 -10.17 12.55
N ASP A 80 -21.26 -10.01 11.47
CA ASP A 80 -21.62 -10.36 10.10
C ASP A 80 -20.61 -11.40 9.58
N THR A 81 -21.11 -12.62 9.37
CA THR A 81 -20.29 -13.76 8.95
C THR A 81 -19.62 -13.52 7.59
N ASN A 82 -20.28 -12.83 6.66
CA ASN A 82 -19.69 -12.49 5.36
C ASN A 82 -18.48 -11.58 5.53
N LYS A 83 -18.58 -10.59 6.41
CA LYS A 83 -17.45 -9.70 6.73
C LYS A 83 -16.34 -10.43 7.48
N MET A 84 -16.66 -11.44 8.30
CA MET A 84 -15.65 -12.27 8.95
C MET A 84 -14.88 -13.12 7.91
N ASN A 85 -15.59 -13.79 7.02
CA ASN A 85 -14.98 -14.55 5.93
C ASN A 85 -14.06 -13.65 5.09
N LEU A 86 -14.57 -12.49 4.69
CA LEU A 86 -13.76 -11.52 3.92
C LEU A 86 -12.54 -11.03 4.70
N SER A 87 -12.64 -10.87 6.01
CA SER A 87 -11.50 -10.51 6.86
C SER A 87 -10.47 -11.64 6.93
N SER A 88 -10.92 -12.90 7.06
CA SER A 88 -10.01 -14.06 7.03
C SER A 88 -9.25 -14.14 5.71
N THR A 89 -9.95 -13.99 4.57
CA THR A 89 -9.30 -13.97 3.24
C THR A 89 -8.28 -12.83 3.15
N LYS A 90 -8.65 -11.61 3.56
CA LYS A 90 -7.74 -10.45 3.52
C LYS A 90 -6.54 -10.58 4.45
N LEU A 91 -6.71 -11.22 5.61
CA LEU A 91 -5.59 -11.56 6.49
C LEU A 91 -4.67 -12.60 5.83
N SER A 92 -5.25 -13.62 5.21
CA SER A 92 -4.49 -14.64 4.47
C SER A 92 -3.70 -14.01 3.31
N ASP A 93 -4.34 -13.14 2.50
CA ASP A 93 -3.68 -12.38 1.42
C ASP A 93 -2.52 -11.52 1.97
N TYR A 94 -2.74 -10.86 3.13
CA TYR A 94 -1.70 -10.07 3.78
C TYR A 94 -0.49 -10.92 4.19
N TYR A 95 -0.71 -12.08 4.82
CA TYR A 95 0.39 -12.96 5.21
C TYR A 95 1.06 -13.61 3.99
N PHE A 96 0.28 -13.92 2.96
CA PHE A 96 0.81 -14.38 1.69
C PHE A 96 1.75 -13.34 1.08
N SER A 97 1.35 -12.07 1.04
CA SER A 97 2.21 -10.98 0.52
C SER A 97 3.48 -10.79 1.35
N LYS A 98 3.47 -11.20 2.61
CA LYS A 98 4.64 -11.19 3.49
C LYS A 98 5.48 -12.49 3.44
N GLY A 99 5.22 -13.36 2.46
CA GLY A 99 6.03 -14.56 2.18
C GLY A 99 5.60 -15.81 2.94
N PHE A 100 4.49 -15.77 3.66
CA PHE A 100 3.90 -16.96 4.29
C PHE A 100 2.89 -17.58 3.33
N LEU A 101 3.40 -18.20 2.25
CA LEU A 101 2.56 -18.64 1.12
C LEU A 101 1.55 -19.75 1.50
N ASN A 102 1.83 -20.52 2.54
CA ASN A 102 0.99 -21.63 2.99
C ASN A 102 0.22 -21.32 4.28
N ASN A 103 0.02 -20.03 4.61
CA ASN A 103 -0.70 -19.63 5.80
C ASN A 103 -2.15 -20.11 5.80
N THR A 104 -2.73 -20.24 7.00
CA THR A 104 -4.15 -20.56 7.18
C THR A 104 -4.75 -19.58 8.18
N VAL A 105 -5.88 -18.97 7.85
CA VAL A 105 -6.60 -18.05 8.72
C VAL A 105 -8.04 -18.52 8.91
N ASN A 106 -8.37 -18.91 10.13
CA ASN A 106 -9.71 -19.25 10.56
C ASN A 106 -10.23 -18.19 11.54
N TYR A 107 -11.52 -18.20 11.82
CA TYR A 107 -12.07 -17.36 12.88
C TYR A 107 -13.03 -18.14 13.78
N ARG A 108 -13.12 -17.68 15.04
CA ARG A 108 -14.09 -18.17 16.01
C ARG A 108 -14.81 -17.00 16.68
N ILE A 109 -16.08 -17.20 17.00
CA ILE A 109 -16.92 -16.23 17.71
C ILE A 109 -17.07 -16.72 19.15
N THR A 110 -16.61 -15.91 20.11
CA THR A 110 -16.67 -16.25 21.53
C THR A 110 -17.64 -15.32 22.25
N PRO A 111 -18.86 -15.80 22.63
CA PRO A 111 -19.78 -15.04 23.43
C PRO A 111 -19.19 -14.68 24.80
N ARG A 112 -19.53 -13.50 25.33
CA ARG A 112 -19.10 -13.10 26.68
C ARG A 112 -19.99 -13.71 27.74
N LYS A 113 -19.41 -14.28 28.80
CA LYS A 113 -20.13 -14.96 29.88
C LYS A 113 -21.17 -14.06 30.58
N ILE A 114 -20.78 -12.81 30.89
CA ILE A 114 -21.66 -11.87 31.67
C ILE A 114 -22.64 -11.16 30.74
N PHE A 115 -22.29 -10.88 29.50
CA PHE A 115 -23.10 -10.15 28.54
C PHE A 115 -23.44 -11.04 27.34
N LYS A 116 -24.44 -11.92 27.50
CA LYS A 116 -24.78 -12.98 26.53
C LYS A 116 -25.00 -12.51 25.08
N LYS A 117 -25.36 -11.24 24.85
CA LYS A 117 -25.54 -10.65 23.51
C LYS A 117 -24.29 -9.93 22.97
N ARG A 118 -23.12 -10.18 23.54
CA ARG A 118 -21.84 -9.60 23.13
C ARG A 118 -20.83 -10.69 22.86
N ALA A 119 -20.05 -10.56 21.75
CA ALA A 119 -19.03 -11.53 21.45
C ALA A 119 -17.73 -10.87 20.97
N ILE A 120 -16.68 -11.65 21.06
CA ILE A 120 -15.34 -11.36 20.54
C ILE A 120 -15.15 -12.24 19.32
N VAL A 121 -14.65 -11.68 18.24
CA VAL A 121 -14.17 -12.44 17.08
C VAL A 121 -12.67 -12.59 17.22
N THR A 122 -12.21 -13.83 17.19
CA THR A 122 -10.78 -14.15 17.20
C THR A 122 -10.44 -14.79 15.85
N TYR A 123 -9.44 -14.23 15.17
CA TYR A 123 -8.85 -14.80 13.96
C TYR A 123 -7.64 -15.61 14.39
N ASP A 124 -7.71 -16.92 14.18
CA ASP A 124 -6.65 -17.87 14.47
C ASP A 124 -5.78 -18.01 13.24
N VAL A 125 -4.54 -17.60 13.34
CA VAL A 125 -3.58 -17.54 12.23
C VAL A 125 -2.49 -18.56 12.45
N GLU A 126 -2.34 -19.45 11.49
CA GLU A 126 -1.23 -20.36 11.36
C GLU A 126 -0.37 -19.91 10.18
N LEU A 127 0.80 -19.32 10.46
CA LEU A 127 1.67 -18.75 9.44
C LEU A 127 2.42 -19.83 8.66
N LYS A 128 2.82 -20.91 9.33
CA LYS A 128 3.76 -21.90 8.84
C LYS A 128 5.11 -21.25 8.53
N LYS A 129 5.99 -21.94 7.82
CA LYS A 129 7.28 -21.37 7.45
C LYS A 129 7.15 -20.40 6.29
N TYR A 130 7.92 -19.33 6.32
CA TYR A 130 8.01 -18.39 5.21
C TYR A 130 8.87 -18.94 4.07
N THR A 131 8.66 -18.43 2.88
CA THR A 131 9.43 -18.76 1.68
C THR A 131 10.60 -17.81 1.54
N VAL A 132 11.80 -18.33 1.24
CA VAL A 132 13.03 -17.56 1.01
C VAL A 132 13.37 -17.50 -0.48
N ILE A 133 14.01 -16.43 -0.90
CA ILE A 133 14.53 -16.26 -2.27
C ILE A 133 15.80 -17.13 -2.39
N SER A 134 15.74 -18.21 -3.19
CA SER A 134 16.88 -19.09 -3.47
C SER A 134 17.74 -18.59 -4.61
N SER A 135 17.11 -18.00 -5.62
CA SER A 135 17.77 -17.44 -6.79
C SER A 135 17.14 -16.11 -7.16
N LEU A 136 17.98 -15.16 -7.57
CA LEU A 136 17.54 -13.85 -8.06
C LEU A 136 18.33 -13.54 -9.33
N VAL A 137 17.63 -13.44 -10.45
CA VAL A 137 18.23 -13.20 -11.78
C VAL A 137 17.53 -12.00 -12.42
N TYR A 138 18.34 -11.12 -13.04
CA TYR A 138 17.84 -9.98 -13.81
C TYR A 138 18.10 -10.22 -15.30
N ASN A 139 17.03 -10.18 -16.09
CA ASN A 139 17.07 -10.38 -17.53
C ASN A 139 16.62 -9.10 -18.25
N SER A 140 17.34 -8.74 -19.30
CA SER A 140 16.96 -7.71 -20.25
C SER A 140 17.39 -8.13 -21.66
N ALA A 141 16.58 -7.78 -22.66
CA ALA A 141 16.96 -7.94 -24.06
C ALA A 141 18.03 -6.93 -24.51
N SER A 142 18.17 -5.78 -23.83
CA SER A 142 19.22 -4.79 -24.08
C SER A 142 20.44 -5.09 -23.21
N LYS A 143 21.60 -5.14 -23.86
CA LYS A 143 22.89 -5.30 -23.17
C LYS A 143 23.20 -4.10 -22.27
N GLU A 144 22.92 -2.89 -22.76
CA GLU A 144 23.13 -1.62 -22.05
C GLU A 144 22.34 -1.59 -20.74
N ILE A 145 21.07 -1.98 -20.79
CA ILE A 145 20.23 -2.08 -19.58
C ILE A 145 20.74 -3.17 -18.64
N SER A 146 21.14 -4.33 -19.18
CA SER A 146 21.73 -5.40 -18.37
C SER A 146 22.98 -4.95 -17.63
N ASP A 147 23.84 -4.17 -18.29
CA ASP A 147 25.09 -3.68 -17.71
C ASP A 147 24.81 -2.59 -16.65
N LEU A 148 23.83 -1.70 -16.88
CA LEU A 148 23.35 -0.76 -15.86
C LEU A 148 22.82 -1.46 -14.61
N LEU A 149 21.99 -2.49 -14.78
CA LEU A 149 21.45 -3.26 -13.66
C LEU A 149 22.54 -3.93 -12.83
N LYS A 150 23.63 -4.41 -13.47
CA LYS A 150 24.79 -5.01 -12.78
C LYS A 150 25.61 -3.96 -12.02
N GLN A 151 25.81 -2.77 -12.61
CA GLN A 151 26.63 -1.70 -12.01
C GLN A 151 25.99 -1.10 -10.75
N VAL A 152 24.67 -1.05 -10.68
CA VAL A 152 23.92 -0.40 -9.60
C VAL A 152 23.32 -1.41 -8.60
N THR A 153 24.00 -2.54 -8.40
CA THR A 153 23.63 -3.54 -7.39
C THR A 153 23.88 -3.10 -5.93
N ASN A 154 24.26 -1.84 -5.70
CA ASN A 154 24.73 -1.38 -4.38
C ASN A 154 23.64 -1.35 -3.28
N ASP A 155 22.35 -1.34 -3.62
CA ASP A 155 21.26 -1.50 -2.64
C ASP A 155 20.01 -2.13 -3.26
N PRO A 156 20.04 -3.40 -3.69
CA PRO A 156 18.85 -4.07 -4.18
C PRO A 156 17.85 -4.26 -3.04
N LYS A 157 16.56 -4.00 -3.31
CA LYS A 157 15.49 -4.23 -2.33
C LYS A 157 15.22 -5.72 -2.12
N LEU A 158 15.58 -6.55 -3.12
CA LEU A 158 15.53 -8.00 -3.07
C LEU A 158 16.93 -8.57 -2.91
N LYS A 159 17.08 -9.55 -2.02
CA LYS A 159 18.36 -10.25 -1.80
C LYS A 159 18.11 -11.74 -1.71
N LYS A 160 19.08 -12.54 -2.18
CA LYS A 160 19.11 -13.97 -1.99
C LYS A 160 19.10 -14.30 -0.47
N GLU A 161 18.51 -15.40 -0.10
CA GLU A 161 18.34 -15.88 1.29
C GLU A 161 17.46 -14.99 2.18
N GLN A 162 16.83 -13.98 1.61
CA GLN A 162 15.81 -13.18 2.28
C GLN A 162 14.43 -13.82 2.13
N ARG A 163 13.57 -13.60 3.12
CA ARG A 163 12.14 -13.90 2.98
C ARG A 163 11.57 -13.10 1.82
N ILE A 164 10.80 -13.77 0.96
CA ILE A 164 10.05 -13.08 -0.08
C ILE A 164 9.03 -12.13 0.55
N ASP A 165 8.95 -10.91 0.05
CA ASP A 165 8.01 -9.88 0.49
C ASP A 165 7.58 -9.09 -0.74
N PHE A 166 6.28 -9.11 -1.02
CA PHE A 166 5.76 -8.49 -2.24
C PHE A 166 5.87 -6.97 -2.22
N ASP A 167 5.89 -6.34 -1.05
CA ASP A 167 6.15 -4.90 -0.96
C ASP A 167 7.59 -4.59 -1.43
N LYS A 168 8.56 -5.42 -1.06
CA LYS A 168 9.95 -5.28 -1.54
C LYS A 168 10.08 -5.55 -3.05
N ILE A 169 9.22 -6.39 -3.62
CA ILE A 169 9.17 -6.59 -5.07
C ILE A 169 8.70 -5.31 -5.76
N GLU A 170 7.69 -4.63 -5.23
CA GLU A 170 7.23 -3.34 -5.77
C GLU A 170 8.26 -2.22 -5.55
N ASP A 171 8.95 -2.23 -4.42
CA ASP A 171 10.06 -1.30 -4.16
C ASP A 171 11.21 -1.51 -5.17
N GLU A 172 11.54 -2.77 -5.47
CA GLU A 172 12.56 -3.11 -6.48
C GLU A 172 12.12 -2.71 -7.90
N ARG A 173 10.85 -2.90 -8.24
CA ARG A 173 10.25 -2.42 -9.49
C ARG A 173 10.43 -0.91 -9.64
N SER A 174 10.11 -0.18 -8.60
CA SER A 174 10.24 1.28 -8.56
C SER A 174 11.69 1.71 -8.66
N ARG A 175 12.60 1.05 -7.94
CA ARG A 175 14.05 1.31 -7.98
C ARG A 175 14.62 1.13 -9.40
N ILE A 176 14.24 0.03 -10.07
CA ILE A 176 14.70 -0.24 -11.45
C ILE A 176 14.19 0.84 -12.40
N THR A 177 12.91 1.22 -12.25
CA THR A 177 12.31 2.26 -13.08
C THR A 177 13.01 3.60 -12.90
N GLU A 178 13.25 4.00 -11.67
CA GLU A 178 13.97 5.23 -11.35
C GLU A 178 15.41 5.21 -11.86
N LEU A 179 16.11 4.10 -11.65
CA LEU A 179 17.47 3.90 -12.19
C LEU A 179 17.52 4.14 -13.69
N LEU A 180 16.64 3.49 -14.46
CA LEU A 180 16.65 3.60 -15.91
C LEU A 180 16.24 5.01 -16.37
N ARG A 181 15.26 5.63 -15.73
CA ARG A 181 14.88 7.01 -16.07
C ARG A 181 16.02 8.01 -15.79
N ASN A 182 16.72 7.86 -14.67
CA ASN A 182 17.87 8.69 -14.33
C ASN A 182 19.07 8.48 -15.26
N ASN A 183 19.09 7.34 -15.99
CA ASN A 183 20.08 7.06 -17.04
C ASN A 183 19.55 7.32 -18.45
N GLY A 184 18.57 8.21 -18.59
CA GLY A 184 18.11 8.72 -19.87
C GLY A 184 17.01 7.89 -20.56
N TYR A 185 16.54 6.80 -19.99
CA TYR A 185 15.40 6.05 -20.54
C TYR A 185 14.07 6.69 -20.11
N PHE A 186 13.84 7.90 -20.58
CA PHE A 186 12.75 8.79 -20.13
C PHE A 186 11.35 8.15 -20.19
N TYR A 187 11.05 7.39 -21.23
CA TYR A 187 9.76 6.73 -21.43
C TYR A 187 9.61 5.40 -20.68
N PHE A 188 10.63 4.98 -19.93
CA PHE A 188 10.56 3.76 -19.15
C PHE A 188 9.61 3.92 -17.96
N ASN A 189 8.84 2.88 -17.66
CA ASN A 189 7.89 2.88 -16.54
C ASN A 189 7.74 1.48 -15.90
N ASN A 190 7.10 1.41 -14.75
CA ASN A 190 6.93 0.20 -13.94
C ASN A 190 6.32 -0.98 -14.70
N SER A 191 5.50 -0.74 -15.73
CA SER A 191 4.85 -1.81 -16.48
C SER A 191 5.81 -2.64 -17.36
N PHE A 192 7.03 -2.16 -17.57
CA PHE A 192 8.07 -2.88 -18.30
C PHE A 192 8.90 -3.81 -17.41
N VAL A 193 8.74 -3.73 -16.09
CA VAL A 193 9.43 -4.60 -15.13
C VAL A 193 8.49 -5.70 -14.68
N ASP A 194 8.78 -6.94 -15.07
CA ASP A 194 8.02 -8.13 -14.70
C ASP A 194 8.79 -9.00 -13.72
N PHE A 195 8.08 -9.59 -12.77
CA PHE A 195 8.64 -10.56 -11.83
C PHE A 195 8.00 -11.93 -12.10
N GLN A 196 8.82 -12.88 -12.45
CA GLN A 196 8.43 -14.29 -12.50
C GLN A 196 8.96 -14.97 -11.24
N ILE A 197 8.05 -15.57 -10.48
CA ILE A 197 8.35 -16.20 -9.20
C ILE A 197 7.95 -17.66 -9.30
N ASP A 198 8.94 -18.54 -9.27
CA ASP A 198 8.71 -19.99 -9.22
C ASP A 198 8.94 -20.48 -7.79
N THR A 199 7.91 -21.07 -7.19
CA THR A 199 7.93 -21.47 -5.79
C THR A 199 8.08 -22.96 -5.62
N ASN A 200 9.03 -23.38 -4.80
CA ASN A 200 9.19 -24.77 -4.37
C ASN A 200 8.67 -24.94 -2.94
N GLN A 201 7.45 -25.44 -2.82
CA GLN A 201 6.78 -25.61 -1.52
C GLN A 201 7.52 -26.58 -0.59
N SER A 202 8.12 -27.66 -1.11
CA SER A 202 8.83 -28.64 -0.29
C SER A 202 10.12 -28.07 0.33
N LYS A 203 10.83 -27.22 -0.40
CA LYS A 203 12.04 -26.51 0.07
C LYS A 203 11.75 -25.17 0.71
N GLN A 204 10.53 -24.68 0.60
CA GLN A 204 10.11 -23.33 1.03
C GLN A 204 11.02 -22.24 0.46
N SER A 205 11.32 -22.36 -0.81
CA SER A 205 12.16 -21.46 -1.57
C SER A 205 11.43 -20.95 -2.80
N ALA A 206 11.89 -19.81 -3.31
CA ALA A 206 11.39 -19.23 -4.54
C ALA A 206 12.56 -18.76 -5.41
N ASP A 207 12.51 -19.08 -6.69
CA ASP A 207 13.39 -18.51 -7.69
C ASP A 207 12.71 -17.31 -8.30
N VAL A 208 13.38 -16.16 -8.25
CA VAL A 208 12.86 -14.88 -8.73
C VAL A 208 13.62 -14.45 -9.96
N VAL A 209 12.91 -14.26 -11.06
CA VAL A 209 13.44 -13.70 -12.29
C VAL A 209 12.80 -12.34 -12.55
N VAL A 210 13.62 -11.32 -12.60
CA VAL A 210 13.21 -9.96 -12.95
C VAL A 210 13.44 -9.76 -14.44
N ASN A 211 12.37 -9.59 -15.20
CA ASN A 211 12.44 -9.43 -16.65
C ASN A 211 12.13 -7.98 -17.03
N ILE A 212 13.02 -7.36 -17.77
CA ILE A 212 12.78 -6.07 -18.40
C ILE A 212 12.21 -6.32 -19.79
N ARG A 213 10.93 -6.04 -19.97
CA ARG A 213 10.23 -6.21 -21.25
C ARG A 213 10.49 -5.03 -22.17
N ASN A 214 10.61 -5.31 -23.45
CA ASN A 214 10.63 -4.26 -24.47
C ASN A 214 9.25 -3.61 -24.64
N ASN A 215 9.24 -2.37 -25.06
CA ASN A 215 8.01 -1.71 -25.48
C ASN A 215 7.51 -2.35 -26.78
N LYS A 216 6.26 -2.82 -26.83
CA LYS A 216 5.68 -3.43 -28.03
C LYS A 216 5.67 -2.52 -29.25
N ASN A 217 5.61 -1.20 -29.03
CA ASN A 217 5.52 -0.18 -30.09
C ASN A 217 6.89 0.48 -30.39
N LEU A 218 7.82 0.43 -29.46
CA LEU A 218 9.14 1.07 -29.51
C LEU A 218 10.17 0.04 -29.05
N ASN A 219 10.45 -0.93 -29.87
CA ASN A 219 11.47 -1.94 -29.59
C ASN A 219 12.81 -1.50 -30.22
N PRO A 220 13.87 -1.33 -29.43
CA PRO A 220 14.12 -1.42 -27.99
C PRO A 220 13.80 -0.13 -27.21
N HIS A 221 14.06 -0.10 -25.89
CA HIS A 221 14.07 1.14 -25.13
C HIS A 221 15.25 2.00 -25.55
N TYR A 222 14.99 3.23 -25.95
CA TYR A 222 16.02 4.17 -26.36
C TYR A 222 16.36 5.13 -25.23
N GLN A 223 17.65 5.41 -25.08
CA GLN A 223 18.14 6.47 -24.22
C GLN A 223 17.90 7.82 -24.88
N GLN A 224 17.34 8.75 -24.13
CA GLN A 224 17.05 10.11 -24.58
C GLN A 224 18.11 11.06 -24.06
N THR A 225 18.54 11.98 -24.88
CA THR A 225 19.42 13.09 -24.51
C THR A 225 18.72 14.40 -24.75
N ILE A 226 18.89 15.35 -23.83
CA ILE A 226 18.36 16.71 -24.03
C ILE A 226 19.26 17.39 -25.08
N ASN A 227 18.69 17.76 -26.21
CA ASN A 227 19.41 18.45 -27.27
C ASN A 227 19.53 19.95 -27.01
N SER A 228 18.44 20.57 -26.58
CA SER A 228 18.38 22.00 -26.27
C SER A 228 17.36 22.27 -25.20
N VAL A 229 17.59 23.30 -24.43
CA VAL A 229 16.65 23.81 -23.43
C VAL A 229 16.40 25.28 -23.71
N THR A 230 15.16 25.64 -24.02
CA THR A 230 14.73 27.01 -24.24
C THR A 230 13.93 27.52 -23.04
N VAL A 231 14.35 28.62 -22.47
CA VAL A 231 13.71 29.27 -21.32
C VAL A 231 12.93 30.48 -21.81
N LEU A 232 11.63 30.46 -21.63
CA LEU A 232 10.72 31.56 -22.00
C LEU A 232 10.55 32.53 -20.82
N ILE A 233 10.86 33.79 -21.00
CA ILE A 233 10.73 34.83 -19.98
C ILE A 233 9.73 35.90 -20.44
N GLY A 234 8.48 35.81 -19.95
CA GLY A 234 7.38 36.72 -20.31
C GLY A 234 6.20 36.03 -20.98
N ASP A 235 5.12 36.80 -21.26
CA ASP A 235 3.81 36.20 -21.53
C ASP A 235 3.44 36.10 -23.02
N SER A 236 4.03 36.83 -23.97
CA SER A 236 3.41 36.83 -25.31
C SER A 236 4.23 37.21 -26.52
N ILE A 237 5.24 38.04 -26.45
CA ILE A 237 6.07 38.39 -27.61
C ILE A 237 7.54 38.37 -27.18
N PHE A 238 8.28 37.40 -27.71
CA PHE A 238 9.71 37.32 -27.48
C PHE A 238 10.43 38.15 -28.55
N THR A 239 11.14 39.18 -28.11
CA THR A 239 11.83 40.12 -29.01
C THR A 239 13.32 39.85 -29.09
N ASP A 240 13.87 39.18 -28.09
CA ASP A 240 15.31 38.91 -28.04
C ASP A 240 15.56 37.44 -27.69
N THR A 241 16.70 36.93 -28.24
CA THR A 241 17.20 35.57 -27.93
C THR A 241 18.61 35.69 -27.38
N LEU A 242 18.84 35.16 -26.19
CA LEU A 242 20.13 35.19 -25.54
C LEU A 242 20.59 33.77 -25.19
N ILE A 243 21.80 33.41 -25.55
CA ILE A 243 22.39 32.11 -25.23
C ILE A 243 23.32 32.27 -24.03
N TYR A 244 23.01 31.52 -22.96
CA TYR A 244 23.85 31.50 -21.76
C TYR A 244 23.98 30.06 -21.23
N ASP A 245 25.21 29.59 -21.06
CA ASP A 245 25.53 28.27 -20.50
C ASP A 245 24.74 27.10 -21.14
N ARG A 246 24.70 27.06 -22.48
CA ARG A 246 23.97 26.09 -23.31
C ARG A 246 22.44 26.18 -23.23
N LEU A 247 21.89 27.17 -22.52
CA LEU A 247 20.48 27.46 -22.49
C LEU A 247 20.16 28.60 -23.43
N GLU A 248 19.05 28.49 -24.15
CA GLU A 248 18.50 29.54 -24.99
C GLU A 248 17.40 30.27 -24.19
N PHE A 249 17.56 31.58 -24.00
CA PHE A 249 16.59 32.42 -23.32
C PHE A 249 15.86 33.28 -24.36
N LEU A 250 14.55 33.17 -24.39
CA LEU A 250 13.68 34.07 -25.17
C LEU A 250 13.10 35.07 -24.20
N GLU A 251 13.52 36.35 -24.34
CA GLU A 251 13.09 37.45 -23.49
C GLU A 251 11.91 38.22 -24.11
N GLY A 252 10.85 38.40 -23.32
CA GLY A 252 9.73 39.29 -23.59
C GLY A 252 9.81 40.55 -22.74
N ASP A 253 8.66 40.96 -22.18
CA ASP A 253 8.55 42.20 -21.39
C ASP A 253 9.27 42.19 -20.06
N TYR A 254 9.66 41.02 -19.56
CA TYR A 254 10.39 40.86 -18.29
C TYR A 254 11.87 40.53 -18.55
N LYS A 255 12.77 41.32 -17.95
CA LYS A 255 14.21 41.08 -18.01
C LYS A 255 14.73 40.47 -16.73
N ILE A 256 14.99 39.18 -16.76
CA ILE A 256 15.64 38.47 -15.66
C ILE A 256 17.04 38.04 -16.12
N LYS A 257 18.06 38.28 -15.28
CA LYS A 257 19.43 37.89 -15.61
C LYS A 257 19.52 36.38 -15.84
N PRO A 258 19.94 35.90 -17.03
CA PRO A 258 20.05 34.48 -17.37
C PRO A 258 20.85 33.66 -16.34
N SER A 259 21.88 34.26 -15.75
CA SER A 259 22.72 33.64 -14.72
C SER A 259 21.96 33.28 -13.42
N VAL A 260 20.83 33.93 -13.13
CA VAL A 260 20.00 33.62 -11.96
C VAL A 260 19.14 32.40 -12.25
N LEU A 261 18.61 32.28 -13.46
CA LEU A 261 17.76 31.17 -13.89
C LEU A 261 18.59 29.92 -14.17
N ALA A 262 19.71 30.05 -14.84
CA ALA A 262 20.59 28.93 -15.18
C ALA A 262 21.02 28.12 -13.95
N LYS A 263 21.30 28.77 -12.82
CA LYS A 263 21.69 28.10 -11.56
C LYS A 263 20.60 27.13 -11.01
N ASN A 264 19.36 27.26 -11.44
CA ASN A 264 18.24 26.45 -10.97
C ASN A 264 17.75 25.44 -12.01
N ILE A 265 18.33 25.43 -13.21
CA ILE A 265 17.90 24.59 -14.35
C ILE A 265 18.91 23.48 -14.63
N ILE A 266 20.19 23.68 -14.27
CA ILE A 266 21.29 22.73 -14.53
C ILE A 266 21.70 21.98 -13.27
#